data_ff6929ac0dce104f139a9f3cbd18e307
#
_entry.id   ff6929ac0dce104f139a9f3cbd18e307
#
_cell.length_a   1.000
_cell.length_b   1.000
_cell.length_c   1.000
_cell.angle_alpha   90.00
_cell.angle_beta   90.00
_cell.angle_gamma   90.00
#
_symmetry.space_group_name_H-M   'P 1'
#
loop_
_entity.id
_entity.type
_entity.pdbx_description
1 polymer ?
#
loop_
_entity_poly.entity_id
_entity_poly.type
_entity_poly.pdbx_seq_one_letter_code
_entity_poly.pdbx_strand_id
1 'polypeptide(L)'
;MKSGKIMDFYENALEKSAKPGHIRENEPAKPKENNRMKTITAMLSVLALTCTATAADLPFKPGEKIAFLGDSITQNGVKNKLGYVNLVMEGIRASGINAEMIPAGVSGNTCVHMIKRLDKDVIKKKPDWMFLSCGVNDAPNGIDNPGVPLEQYKKNITAIIEKCQKAGIRVIVLTATPVLEDPSHISNTNLIPYNDFLRAIAKEKDLPLIDLNKRVNAVIEKKEDKKELWLTIDGTHMSPYGDILLAYTILQQLGMDKTLLHNCIAKWMADPEGWTVKANLKLSVDEMELLRRNLPAGKSVNEWINDQIRKDIKALEKKD
;
A
#
# COMPACT_ATOMS: atom_id res chain seq x y z
N MET A 1 1.30 -16.00 13.54
CA MET A 1 2.29 -16.21 12.43
C MET A 1 3.50 -15.33 12.72
N LYS A 2 4.71 -15.88 12.75
CA LYS A 2 5.92 -15.06 12.94
C LYS A 2 6.04 -14.06 11.80
N SER A 3 6.51 -12.86 12.06
CA SER A 3 6.67 -11.78 11.05
C SER A 3 7.35 -12.25 9.76
N GLY A 4 8.26 -13.23 9.83
CA GLY A 4 8.89 -13.88 8.69
C GLY A 4 7.90 -14.60 7.75
N LYS A 5 6.91 -15.34 8.25
CA LYS A 5 5.92 -16.05 7.41
C LYS A 5 4.98 -15.09 6.67
N ILE A 6 4.68 -13.93 7.26
CA ILE A 6 3.86 -12.89 6.61
C ILE A 6 4.68 -12.20 5.53
N MET A 7 5.97 -11.94 5.79
CA MET A 7 6.90 -11.43 4.79
C MET A 7 7.06 -12.40 3.62
N ASP A 8 7.26 -13.69 3.89
CA ASP A 8 7.30 -14.75 2.88
C ASP A 8 6.00 -14.82 2.07
N PHE A 9 4.85 -14.58 2.71
CA PHE A 9 3.55 -14.52 2.02
C PHE A 9 3.50 -13.34 1.05
N TYR A 10 3.95 -12.14 1.46
CA TYR A 10 4.03 -10.96 0.59
C TYR A 10 5.09 -11.14 -0.51
N GLU A 11 6.26 -11.74 -0.23
CA GLU A 11 7.33 -11.98 -1.20
C GLU A 11 7.01 -13.10 -2.20
N ASN A 12 6.52 -14.25 -1.74
CA ASN A 12 6.10 -15.36 -2.60
C ASN A 12 4.93 -15.00 -3.52
N ALA A 13 4.11 -13.98 -3.14
CA ALA A 13 3.16 -13.37 -4.05
C ALA A 13 3.83 -12.59 -5.19
N LEU A 14 5.11 -12.22 -5.03
CA LEU A 14 5.89 -11.42 -5.97
C LEU A 14 6.61 -12.23 -7.05
N GLU A 15 7.28 -13.33 -6.67
CA GLU A 15 8.19 -14.05 -7.58
C GLU A 15 7.47 -14.69 -8.77
N LYS A 16 6.19 -15.05 -8.62
CA LYS A 16 5.41 -15.64 -9.73
C LYS A 16 4.85 -14.63 -10.72
N SER A 17 4.77 -13.34 -10.36
CA SER A 17 4.26 -12.31 -11.28
C SER A 17 5.34 -11.64 -12.15
N ALA A 18 6.61 -11.94 -11.90
CA ALA A 18 7.77 -11.31 -12.54
C ALA A 18 8.48 -12.16 -13.61
N LYS A 19 7.87 -13.23 -14.12
CA LYS A 19 8.47 -13.97 -15.25
C LYS A 19 8.05 -13.32 -16.58
N PRO A 20 8.95 -12.59 -17.26
CA PRO A 20 8.77 -12.27 -18.68
C PRO A 20 8.90 -13.53 -19.48
N GLY A 21 8.14 -13.64 -20.58
CA GLY A 21 8.19 -14.76 -21.50
C GLY A 21 9.60 -15.02 -22.00
N HIS A 22 10.00 -16.30 -22.01
CA HIS A 22 11.28 -16.76 -22.52
C HIS A 22 11.47 -16.38 -24.01
N ILE A 23 12.35 -15.42 -24.25
CA ILE A 23 13.07 -15.31 -25.53
C ILE A 23 14.37 -16.09 -25.32
N ARG A 24 14.55 -17.17 -26.11
CA ARG A 24 15.79 -17.93 -26.17
C ARG A 24 16.84 -17.05 -26.85
N GLU A 25 17.83 -16.59 -26.13
CA GLU A 25 19.07 -16.08 -26.69
C GLU A 25 20.15 -17.16 -26.64
N ASN A 26 20.82 -17.34 -27.78
CA ASN A 26 21.88 -18.30 -27.97
C ASN A 26 23.14 -17.87 -27.20
N GLU A 27 23.70 -18.77 -26.41
CA GLU A 27 25.00 -18.59 -25.76
C GLU A 27 26.14 -18.59 -26.79
N PRO A 28 27.10 -17.67 -26.71
CA PRO A 28 28.41 -17.81 -27.35
C PRO A 28 29.41 -18.48 -26.39
N ALA A 29 30.24 -19.33 -27.02
CA ALA A 29 31.22 -20.21 -26.41
C ALA A 29 32.30 -19.49 -25.58
N LYS A 30 32.73 -20.14 -24.46
CA LYS A 30 33.82 -19.74 -23.58
C LYS A 30 35.20 -19.80 -24.27
N PRO A 31 36.08 -18.80 -24.09
CA PRO A 31 37.51 -18.94 -24.39
C PRO A 31 38.28 -19.53 -23.19
N LYS A 32 39.31 -20.32 -23.54
CA LYS A 32 40.19 -21.07 -22.66
C LYS A 32 41.14 -20.17 -21.88
N GLU A 33 41.42 -20.57 -20.63
CA GLU A 33 42.47 -20.04 -19.75
C GLU A 33 43.85 -20.13 -20.37
N ASN A 34 44.66 -19.10 -20.17
CA ASN A 34 46.13 -19.21 -20.24
C ASN A 34 46.78 -18.49 -19.07
N ASN A 35 47.48 -19.32 -18.29
CA ASN A 35 48.34 -18.98 -17.14
C ASN A 35 49.52 -18.15 -17.58
N ARG A 36 49.79 -17.01 -16.97
CA ARG A 36 51.14 -16.53 -16.71
C ARG A 36 51.20 -15.58 -15.52
N MET A 37 51.86 -16.09 -14.49
CA MET A 37 52.30 -15.41 -13.29
C MET A 37 53.33 -14.32 -13.63
N LYS A 38 53.20 -13.13 -13.05
CA LYS A 38 54.34 -12.29 -12.65
C LYS A 38 53.96 -11.33 -11.53
N THR A 39 54.68 -11.46 -10.44
CA THR A 39 54.76 -10.65 -9.25
C THR A 39 55.20 -9.23 -9.54
N ILE A 40 54.55 -8.21 -8.97
CA ILE A 40 55.17 -6.91 -8.63
C ILE A 40 54.43 -6.30 -7.43
N THR A 41 55.16 -6.24 -6.35
CA THR A 41 55.32 -5.29 -5.25
C THR A 41 54.24 -4.25 -4.95
N ALA A 42 53.90 -4.21 -3.67
CA ALA A 42 53.05 -3.36 -2.90
C ALA A 42 53.15 -1.86 -3.18
N MET A 43 51.98 -1.22 -3.29
CA MET A 43 51.77 0.14 -2.78
C MET A 43 50.39 0.12 -2.04
N LEU A 44 50.50 0.26 -0.72
CA LEU A 44 49.35 0.52 0.14
C LEU A 44 48.78 1.89 -0.22
N SER A 45 47.72 1.95 -1.01
CA SER A 45 46.80 3.04 -1.04
C SER A 45 45.57 2.58 -0.26
N VAL A 46 45.43 3.03 0.96
CA VAL A 46 44.20 2.96 1.73
C VAL A 46 43.17 3.80 1.00
N LEU A 47 42.50 3.22 0.02
CA LEU A 47 41.27 3.75 -0.52
C LEU A 47 40.20 3.44 0.50
N ALA A 48 39.90 4.43 1.34
CA ALA A 48 38.69 4.41 2.13
C ALA A 48 37.52 4.25 1.16
N LEU A 49 37.08 3.00 0.96
CA LEU A 49 35.83 2.69 0.31
C LEU A 49 34.75 3.24 1.23
N THR A 50 34.43 4.51 1.08
CA THR A 50 33.15 5.03 1.57
C THR A 50 32.10 4.22 0.84
N CYS A 51 31.60 3.21 1.52
CA CYS A 51 30.34 2.56 1.14
C CYS A 51 29.29 3.65 1.22
N THR A 52 29.14 4.42 0.14
CA THR A 52 27.95 5.22 -0.05
C THR A 52 26.85 4.19 -0.20
N ALA A 53 26.15 3.91 0.91
CA ALA A 53 24.84 3.33 0.84
C ALA A 53 24.12 4.14 -0.24
N THR A 54 23.81 3.53 -1.38
CA THR A 54 22.98 4.14 -2.40
C THR A 54 21.68 4.50 -1.69
N ALA A 55 21.46 5.81 -1.50
CA ALA A 55 20.20 6.29 -0.97
C ALA A 55 19.09 5.64 -1.76
N ALA A 56 18.05 5.18 -1.08
CA ALA A 56 16.87 4.63 -1.73
C ALA A 56 16.47 5.57 -2.87
N ASP A 57 16.38 5.03 -4.09
CA ASP A 57 16.10 5.81 -5.31
C ASP A 57 14.64 6.23 -5.42
N LEU A 58 14.02 6.63 -4.30
CA LEU A 58 12.70 7.23 -4.35
C LEU A 58 12.75 8.53 -5.16
N PRO A 59 11.73 8.81 -6.00
CA PRO A 59 11.76 9.95 -6.91
C PRO A 59 11.60 11.30 -6.20
N PHE A 60 11.38 11.32 -4.90
CA PHE A 60 11.11 12.52 -4.10
C PHE A 60 12.40 13.17 -3.60
N LYS A 61 12.29 14.47 -3.32
CA LYS A 61 13.39 15.28 -2.76
C LYS A 61 13.00 15.88 -1.41
N PRO A 62 13.97 16.15 -0.52
CA PRO A 62 13.70 16.88 0.71
C PRO A 62 13.03 18.23 0.45
N GLY A 63 11.99 18.53 1.22
CA GLY A 63 11.21 19.78 1.11
C GLY A 63 10.09 19.74 0.06
N GLU A 64 10.00 18.68 -0.77
CA GLU A 64 8.89 18.55 -1.70
C GLU A 64 7.56 18.29 -0.99
N LYS A 65 6.45 18.69 -1.64
CA LYS A 65 5.07 18.49 -1.19
C LYS A 65 4.42 17.39 -2.02
N ILE A 66 3.79 16.46 -1.34
CA ILE A 66 3.16 15.30 -1.97
C ILE A 66 1.66 15.32 -1.65
N ALA A 67 0.82 15.53 -2.65
CA ALA A 67 -0.63 15.45 -2.52
C ALA A 67 -1.14 14.02 -2.73
N PHE A 68 -2.15 13.63 -1.96
CA PHE A 68 -2.87 12.37 -2.12
C PHE A 68 -4.32 12.66 -2.46
N LEU A 69 -4.64 12.69 -3.75
CA LEU A 69 -6.00 12.89 -4.27
C LEU A 69 -6.71 11.54 -4.38
N GLY A 70 -7.85 11.40 -3.70
CA GLY A 70 -8.59 10.15 -3.70
C GLY A 70 -9.96 10.24 -3.02
N ASP A 71 -10.52 9.08 -2.75
CA ASP A 71 -11.81 8.85 -2.11
C ASP A 71 -11.68 8.50 -0.61
N SER A 72 -12.61 7.67 -0.09
CA SER A 72 -12.62 7.22 1.30
C SER A 72 -11.39 6.37 1.69
N ILE A 73 -10.85 5.58 0.76
CA ILE A 73 -9.65 4.76 1.01
C ILE A 73 -8.47 5.69 1.30
N THR A 74 -8.30 6.73 0.50
CA THR A 74 -7.27 7.76 0.73
C THR A 74 -7.54 8.59 1.98
N GLN A 75 -8.81 8.96 2.24
CA GLN A 75 -9.18 9.68 3.47
C GLN A 75 -8.86 8.89 4.72
N ASN A 76 -9.19 7.59 4.74
CA ASN A 76 -8.87 6.70 5.85
C ASN A 76 -7.37 6.44 5.94
N GLY A 77 -6.68 6.37 4.80
CA GLY A 77 -5.23 6.29 4.73
C GLY A 77 -4.49 7.42 5.43
N VAL A 78 -5.14 8.60 5.56
CA VAL A 78 -4.64 9.75 6.36
C VAL A 78 -5.12 9.69 7.80
N LYS A 79 -6.40 9.35 8.03
CA LYS A 79 -7.03 9.39 9.36
C LYS A 79 -6.55 8.29 10.30
N ASN A 80 -6.32 7.10 9.77
CA ASN A 80 -5.90 5.95 10.55
C ASN A 80 -4.39 6.01 10.78
N LYS A 81 -3.94 5.66 11.99
CA LYS A 81 -2.50 5.65 12.32
C LYS A 81 -1.70 4.79 11.34
N LEU A 82 -2.16 3.57 11.07
CA LEU A 82 -1.58 2.66 10.08
C LEU A 82 -2.23 2.77 8.70
N GLY A 83 -2.84 3.90 8.38
CA GLY A 83 -3.38 4.14 7.04
C GLY A 83 -2.29 4.28 5.99
N TYR A 84 -2.52 3.75 4.80
CA TYR A 84 -1.48 3.63 3.76
C TYR A 84 -0.77 4.95 3.42
N VAL A 85 -1.48 6.08 3.45
CA VAL A 85 -0.88 7.40 3.18
C VAL A 85 0.16 7.76 4.24
N ASN A 86 -0.18 7.56 5.53
CA ASN A 86 0.75 7.80 6.63
C ASN A 86 1.96 6.88 6.54
N LEU A 87 1.74 5.59 6.22
CA LEU A 87 2.81 4.60 6.07
C LEU A 87 3.74 4.91 4.88
N VAL A 88 3.21 5.36 3.75
CA VAL A 88 4.00 5.82 2.60
C VAL A 88 4.86 7.02 3.00
N MET A 89 4.29 8.01 3.68
CA MET A 89 5.05 9.17 4.17
C MET A 89 6.10 8.79 5.21
N GLU A 90 5.81 7.79 6.05
CA GLU A 90 6.79 7.26 7.00
C GLU A 90 7.95 6.56 6.29
N GLY A 91 7.67 5.73 5.27
CA GLY A 91 8.69 5.10 4.44
C GLY A 91 9.57 6.11 3.71
N ILE A 92 8.98 7.18 3.15
CA ILE A 92 9.72 8.28 2.54
C ILE A 92 10.65 8.95 3.56
N ARG A 93 10.17 9.23 4.78
CA ARG A 93 11.01 9.79 5.85
C ARG A 93 12.10 8.82 6.30
N ALA A 94 11.81 7.53 6.39
CA ALA A 94 12.81 6.50 6.73
C ALA A 94 13.94 6.44 5.70
N SER A 95 13.66 6.79 4.44
CA SER A 95 14.67 6.93 3.37
C SER A 95 15.48 8.24 3.45
N GLY A 96 15.34 9.02 4.54
CA GLY A 96 16.05 10.30 4.72
C GLY A 96 15.41 11.48 3.99
N ILE A 97 14.23 11.31 3.39
CA ILE A 97 13.55 12.35 2.62
C ILE A 97 12.45 12.98 3.48
N ASN A 98 12.65 14.22 3.89
CA ASN A 98 11.64 14.99 4.61
C ASN A 98 10.73 15.72 3.61
N ALA A 99 9.57 15.12 3.30
CA ALA A 99 8.54 15.67 2.42
C ALA A 99 7.29 16.06 3.22
N GLU A 100 6.52 17.02 2.73
CA GLU A 100 5.25 17.47 3.30
C GLU A 100 4.07 16.75 2.64
N MET A 101 3.12 16.26 3.44
CA MET A 101 1.91 15.62 2.95
C MET A 101 0.78 16.66 2.76
N ILE A 102 0.09 16.60 1.63
CA ILE A 102 -1.15 17.32 1.36
C ILE A 102 -2.30 16.32 1.26
N PRO A 103 -3.15 16.20 2.32
CA PRO A 103 -4.32 15.33 2.27
C PRO A 103 -5.39 15.91 1.34
N ALA A 104 -5.86 15.08 0.41
CA ALA A 104 -6.93 15.40 -0.53
C ALA A 104 -7.86 14.21 -0.80
N GLY A 105 -7.98 13.28 0.16
CA GLY A 105 -8.97 12.19 0.15
C GLY A 105 -10.33 12.67 0.70
N VAL A 106 -11.43 12.35 0.00
CA VAL A 106 -12.81 12.65 0.44
C VAL A 106 -13.70 11.45 0.18
N SER A 107 -14.36 10.96 1.23
CA SER A 107 -15.21 9.77 1.18
C SER A 107 -16.33 9.91 0.12
N GLY A 108 -16.59 8.82 -0.61
CA GLY A 108 -17.63 8.75 -1.64
C GLY A 108 -17.30 9.51 -2.94
N ASN A 109 -16.11 10.14 -3.05
CA ASN A 109 -15.78 10.88 -4.25
C ASN A 109 -15.51 9.97 -5.45
N THR A 110 -16.03 10.37 -6.59
CA THR A 110 -15.73 9.90 -7.93
C THR A 110 -14.82 10.88 -8.66
N CYS A 111 -14.36 10.55 -9.85
CA CYS A 111 -13.61 11.47 -10.73
C CYS A 111 -14.35 12.79 -10.97
N VAL A 112 -15.70 12.77 -11.00
CA VAL A 112 -16.56 13.96 -11.17
C VAL A 112 -16.43 14.92 -9.98
N HIS A 113 -16.33 14.38 -8.77
CA HIS A 113 -16.12 15.20 -7.57
C HIS A 113 -14.68 15.69 -7.49
N MET A 114 -13.72 14.81 -7.80
CA MET A 114 -12.29 15.12 -7.72
C MET A 114 -11.90 16.27 -8.65
N ILE A 115 -12.37 16.27 -9.92
CA ILE A 115 -12.05 17.36 -10.86
C ILE A 115 -12.62 18.70 -10.42
N LYS A 116 -13.81 18.73 -9.78
CA LYS A 116 -14.43 19.96 -9.28
C LYS A 116 -13.65 20.61 -8.15
N ARG A 117 -12.99 19.81 -7.29
CA ARG A 117 -12.22 20.31 -6.15
C ARG A 117 -10.71 20.34 -6.37
N LEU A 118 -10.22 19.89 -7.54
CA LEU A 118 -8.81 19.77 -7.87
C LEU A 118 -8.03 21.07 -7.64
N ASP A 119 -8.56 22.20 -8.13
CA ASP A 119 -7.90 23.49 -8.00
C ASP A 119 -7.74 23.91 -6.54
N LYS A 120 -8.78 23.73 -5.71
CA LYS A 120 -8.79 24.09 -4.29
C LYS A 120 -7.91 23.18 -3.46
N ASP A 121 -8.07 21.86 -3.65
CA ASP A 121 -7.53 20.86 -2.73
C ASP A 121 -6.11 20.43 -3.08
N VAL A 122 -5.69 20.65 -4.33
CA VAL A 122 -4.38 20.25 -4.85
C VAL A 122 -3.64 21.43 -5.47
N ILE A 123 -4.09 21.97 -6.60
CA ILE A 123 -3.29 22.90 -7.42
C ILE A 123 -2.89 24.16 -6.66
N LYS A 124 -3.82 24.79 -5.93
CA LYS A 124 -3.54 25.99 -5.11
C LYS A 124 -2.57 25.74 -3.96
N LYS A 125 -2.39 24.49 -3.54
CA LYS A 125 -1.41 24.11 -2.50
C LYS A 125 -0.01 23.88 -3.06
N LYS A 126 0.14 23.89 -4.38
CA LYS A 126 1.41 23.79 -5.11
C LYS A 126 2.23 22.56 -4.69
N PRO A 127 1.68 21.32 -4.78
CA PRO A 127 2.50 20.13 -4.56
C PRO A 127 3.49 19.94 -5.71
N ASP A 128 4.59 19.26 -5.44
CA ASP A 128 5.54 18.79 -6.44
C ASP A 128 5.07 17.50 -7.08
N TRP A 129 4.36 16.66 -6.29
CA TRP A 129 3.83 15.37 -6.67
C TRP A 129 2.37 15.20 -6.27
N MET A 130 1.64 14.41 -7.05
CA MET A 130 0.29 13.99 -6.68
C MET A 130 0.10 12.50 -6.95
N PHE A 131 -0.28 11.73 -5.93
CA PHE A 131 -0.86 10.41 -6.10
C PHE A 131 -2.33 10.57 -6.47
N LEU A 132 -2.75 9.94 -7.56
CA LEU A 132 -4.14 9.90 -8.03
C LEU A 132 -4.71 8.50 -7.80
N SER A 133 -5.66 8.38 -6.87
CA SER A 133 -6.41 7.15 -6.55
C SER A 133 -7.89 7.38 -6.85
N CYS A 134 -8.43 6.76 -7.90
CA CYS A 134 -9.80 6.94 -8.33
C CYS A 134 -10.31 5.72 -9.09
N GLY A 135 -11.56 5.32 -8.87
CA GLY A 135 -12.16 4.22 -9.64
C GLY A 135 -13.15 3.36 -8.87
N VAL A 136 -12.94 3.12 -7.58
CA VAL A 136 -13.82 2.24 -6.77
C VAL A 136 -15.26 2.73 -6.75
N ASN A 137 -15.48 4.06 -6.61
CA ASN A 137 -16.79 4.67 -6.61
C ASN A 137 -17.28 5.01 -8.03
N ASP A 138 -16.38 4.98 -9.02
CA ASP A 138 -16.70 5.29 -10.41
C ASP A 138 -17.24 4.06 -11.16
N ALA A 139 -16.71 2.87 -10.85
CA ALA A 139 -17.21 1.65 -11.44
C ALA A 139 -18.61 1.30 -10.92
N PRO A 140 -19.52 0.80 -11.77
CA PRO A 140 -20.84 0.37 -11.33
C PRO A 140 -20.75 -0.72 -10.25
N ASN A 141 -21.46 -0.49 -9.14
CA ASN A 141 -21.47 -1.41 -8.00
C ASN A 141 -22.92 -1.63 -7.52
N GLY A 142 -23.61 -2.58 -8.16
CA GLY A 142 -25.01 -2.89 -7.90
C GLY A 142 -25.99 -1.98 -8.62
N ILE A 143 -27.28 -2.19 -8.33
CA ILE A 143 -28.40 -1.48 -8.99
C ILE A 143 -28.46 -0.03 -8.53
N ASP A 144 -28.14 0.23 -7.27
CA ASP A 144 -28.28 1.55 -6.65
C ASP A 144 -27.07 2.46 -6.90
N ASN A 145 -25.99 1.92 -7.44
CA ASN A 145 -24.81 2.69 -7.81
C ASN A 145 -24.39 2.41 -9.27
N PRO A 146 -24.97 3.15 -10.22
CA PRO A 146 -24.64 2.98 -11.64
C PRO A 146 -23.20 3.44 -11.98
N GLY A 147 -22.51 4.07 -11.04
CA GLY A 147 -21.19 4.60 -11.25
C GLY A 147 -21.16 5.83 -12.16
N VAL A 148 -19.96 6.14 -12.67
CA VAL A 148 -19.74 7.17 -13.68
C VAL A 148 -19.52 6.46 -15.02
N PRO A 149 -20.22 6.84 -16.09
CA PRO A 149 -20.02 6.25 -17.41
C PRO A 149 -18.53 6.26 -17.80
N LEU A 150 -18.01 5.15 -18.33
CA LEU A 150 -16.59 4.98 -18.61
C LEU A 150 -15.98 6.11 -19.44
N GLU A 151 -16.69 6.59 -20.46
CA GLU A 151 -16.20 7.70 -21.30
C GLU A 151 -16.10 9.02 -20.52
N GLN A 152 -17.03 9.26 -19.59
CA GLN A 152 -16.95 10.41 -18.69
C GLN A 152 -15.79 10.27 -17.69
N TYR A 153 -15.57 9.05 -17.18
CA TYR A 153 -14.41 8.74 -16.33
C TYR A 153 -13.11 9.03 -17.05
N LYS A 154 -12.94 8.49 -18.26
CA LYS A 154 -11.76 8.72 -19.10
C LYS A 154 -11.50 10.22 -19.30
N LYS A 155 -12.53 10.97 -19.68
CA LYS A 155 -12.44 12.43 -19.88
C LYS A 155 -12.00 13.15 -18.59
N ASN A 156 -12.59 12.80 -17.44
CA ASN A 156 -12.29 13.48 -16.19
C ASN A 156 -10.88 13.14 -15.67
N ILE A 157 -10.47 11.88 -15.73
CA ILE A 157 -9.11 11.46 -15.31
C ILE A 157 -8.05 12.12 -16.20
N THR A 158 -8.27 12.13 -17.53
CA THR A 158 -7.36 12.83 -18.45
C THR A 158 -7.24 14.31 -18.08
N ALA A 159 -8.36 14.98 -17.85
CA ALA A 159 -8.37 16.38 -17.49
C ALA A 159 -7.71 16.68 -16.13
N ILE A 160 -7.87 15.79 -15.13
CA ILE A 160 -7.16 15.90 -13.84
C ILE A 160 -5.65 15.83 -14.06
N ILE A 161 -5.18 14.84 -14.80
CA ILE A 161 -3.74 14.65 -15.09
C ILE A 161 -3.18 15.88 -15.84
N GLU A 162 -3.83 16.31 -16.90
CA GLU A 162 -3.36 17.42 -17.73
C GLU A 162 -3.33 18.76 -16.97
N LYS A 163 -4.34 19.02 -16.14
CA LYS A 163 -4.33 20.20 -15.27
C LYS A 163 -3.17 20.18 -14.28
N CYS A 164 -2.88 19.02 -13.68
CA CYS A 164 -1.75 18.88 -12.77
C CYS A 164 -0.42 19.06 -13.51
N GLN A 165 -0.22 18.42 -14.66
CA GLN A 165 1.00 18.56 -15.47
C GLN A 165 1.20 20.02 -15.92
N LYS A 166 0.12 20.70 -16.35
CA LYS A 166 0.16 22.13 -16.71
C LYS A 166 0.55 23.03 -15.51
N ALA A 167 0.22 22.62 -14.30
CA ALA A 167 0.61 23.29 -13.06
C ALA A 167 2.01 22.89 -12.57
N GLY A 168 2.76 22.07 -13.31
CA GLY A 168 4.09 21.59 -12.94
C GLY A 168 4.09 20.46 -11.92
N ILE A 169 2.93 19.84 -11.66
CA ILE A 169 2.77 18.76 -10.68
C ILE A 169 3.00 17.41 -11.36
N ARG A 170 3.93 16.61 -10.86
CA ARG A 170 4.19 15.24 -11.32
C ARG A 170 3.14 14.30 -10.76
N VAL A 171 2.53 13.47 -11.61
CA VAL A 171 1.42 12.59 -11.23
C VAL A 171 1.89 11.14 -11.17
N ILE A 172 1.55 10.45 -10.08
CA ILE A 172 1.68 9.00 -9.91
C ILE A 172 0.26 8.43 -9.91
N VAL A 173 -0.02 7.49 -10.81
CA VAL A 173 -1.34 6.87 -10.96
C VAL A 173 -1.41 5.60 -10.14
N LEU A 174 -2.45 5.46 -9.32
CA LEU A 174 -2.77 4.23 -8.59
C LEU A 174 -3.98 3.57 -9.24
N THR A 175 -3.91 2.27 -9.56
CA THR A 175 -5.12 1.53 -9.95
C THR A 175 -6.03 1.33 -8.73
N ALA A 176 -7.36 1.32 -8.97
CA ALA A 176 -8.34 1.11 -7.92
C ALA A 176 -8.31 -0.34 -7.41
N THR A 177 -8.33 -0.52 -6.09
CA THR A 177 -8.32 -1.83 -5.44
C THR A 177 -9.60 -2.62 -5.71
N PRO A 178 -9.56 -3.97 -5.72
CA PRO A 178 -10.78 -4.78 -5.80
C PRO A 178 -11.62 -4.61 -4.54
N VAL A 179 -12.91 -4.90 -4.66
CA VAL A 179 -13.87 -4.90 -3.54
C VAL A 179 -14.22 -6.33 -3.15
N LEU A 180 -14.71 -6.51 -1.90
CA LEU A 180 -15.19 -7.76 -1.32
C LEU A 180 -14.17 -8.91 -1.30
N GLU A 181 -12.90 -8.64 -1.60
CA GLU A 181 -11.83 -9.64 -1.67
C GLU A 181 -12.20 -10.89 -2.51
N ASP A 182 -13.04 -10.68 -3.52
CA ASP A 182 -13.48 -11.71 -4.46
C ASP A 182 -13.28 -11.20 -5.91
N PRO A 183 -12.22 -11.62 -6.60
CA PRO A 183 -11.94 -11.19 -7.97
C PRO A 183 -13.07 -11.52 -8.97
N SER A 184 -13.90 -12.53 -8.67
CA SER A 184 -15.02 -12.96 -9.52
C SER A 184 -16.28 -12.13 -9.32
N HIS A 185 -16.35 -11.31 -8.26
CA HIS A 185 -17.53 -10.50 -8.00
C HIS A 185 -17.80 -9.50 -9.13
N ILE A 186 -19.08 -9.31 -9.47
CA ILE A 186 -19.49 -8.46 -10.59
C ILE A 186 -18.93 -7.03 -10.51
N SER A 187 -18.81 -6.45 -9.32
CA SER A 187 -18.24 -5.13 -9.11
C SER A 187 -16.78 -5.07 -9.54
N ASN A 188 -16.02 -6.15 -9.35
CA ASN A 188 -14.62 -6.24 -9.79
C ASN A 188 -14.52 -6.44 -11.30
N THR A 189 -15.45 -7.18 -11.90
CA THR A 189 -15.58 -7.26 -13.36
C THR A 189 -15.88 -5.89 -13.97
N ASN A 190 -16.79 -5.13 -13.37
CA ASN A 190 -17.12 -3.77 -13.79
C ASN A 190 -15.95 -2.78 -13.61
N LEU A 191 -15.06 -3.04 -12.66
CA LEU A 191 -13.88 -2.20 -12.38
C LEU A 191 -12.75 -2.40 -13.42
N ILE A 192 -12.73 -3.53 -14.14
CA ILE A 192 -11.68 -3.85 -15.11
C ILE A 192 -11.46 -2.72 -16.12
N PRO A 193 -12.47 -2.23 -16.89
CA PRO A 193 -12.24 -1.22 -17.91
C PRO A 193 -11.77 0.13 -17.33
N TYR A 194 -12.08 0.46 -16.09
CA TYR A 194 -11.58 1.66 -15.41
C TYR A 194 -10.08 1.53 -15.09
N ASN A 195 -9.67 0.39 -14.53
CA ASN A 195 -8.26 0.13 -14.26
C ASN A 195 -7.44 -0.03 -15.54
N ASP A 196 -7.99 -0.63 -16.59
CA ASP A 196 -7.31 -0.74 -17.88
C ASP A 196 -7.07 0.62 -18.51
N PHE A 197 -8.01 1.55 -18.35
CA PHE A 197 -7.81 2.92 -18.77
C PHE A 197 -6.71 3.62 -17.95
N LEU A 198 -6.65 3.42 -16.62
CA LEU A 198 -5.57 3.98 -15.80
C LEU A 198 -4.18 3.45 -16.25
N ARG A 199 -4.08 2.16 -16.57
CA ARG A 199 -2.85 1.55 -17.11
C ARG A 199 -2.49 2.16 -18.48
N ALA A 200 -3.48 2.32 -19.35
CA ALA A 200 -3.29 2.85 -20.69
C ALA A 200 -2.84 4.31 -20.67
N ILE A 201 -3.51 5.18 -19.90
CA ILE A 201 -3.19 6.61 -19.83
C ILE A 201 -1.85 6.87 -19.13
N ALA A 202 -1.51 6.07 -18.11
CA ALA A 202 -0.20 6.16 -17.47
C ALA A 202 0.92 5.84 -18.47
N LYS A 203 0.74 4.79 -19.28
CA LYS A 203 1.69 4.45 -20.35
C LYS A 203 1.74 5.52 -21.44
N GLU A 204 0.60 6.03 -21.89
CA GLU A 204 0.51 7.05 -22.95
C GLU A 204 1.22 8.35 -22.55
N LYS A 205 1.05 8.78 -21.31
CA LYS A 205 1.60 10.05 -20.79
C LYS A 205 2.94 9.88 -20.05
N ASP A 206 3.55 8.69 -20.12
CA ASP A 206 4.82 8.34 -19.45
C ASP A 206 4.79 8.69 -17.95
N LEU A 207 3.72 8.24 -17.26
CA LEU A 207 3.51 8.47 -15.82
C LEU A 207 3.86 7.21 -15.03
N PRO A 208 4.46 7.36 -13.84
CA PRO A 208 4.57 6.25 -12.91
C PRO A 208 3.20 5.66 -12.57
N LEU A 209 3.07 4.35 -12.73
CA LEU A 209 1.87 3.58 -12.41
C LEU A 209 2.18 2.61 -11.26
N ILE A 210 1.38 2.65 -10.21
CA ILE A 210 1.38 1.65 -9.14
C ILE A 210 0.15 0.78 -9.30
N ASP A 211 0.33 -0.46 -9.72
CA ASP A 211 -0.79 -1.38 -9.99
C ASP A 211 -1.25 -2.08 -8.70
N LEU A 212 -1.97 -1.34 -7.86
CA LEU A 212 -2.56 -1.84 -6.61
C LEU A 212 -3.59 -2.94 -6.86
N ASN A 213 -4.39 -2.82 -7.93
CA ASN A 213 -5.40 -3.82 -8.29
C ASN A 213 -4.77 -5.18 -8.54
N LYS A 214 -3.73 -5.23 -9.38
CA LYS A 214 -3.00 -6.47 -9.67
C LYS A 214 -2.39 -7.07 -8.40
N ARG A 215 -1.81 -6.21 -7.55
CA ARG A 215 -1.16 -6.66 -6.31
C ARG A 215 -2.15 -7.24 -5.33
N VAL A 216 -3.25 -6.54 -5.06
CA VAL A 216 -4.27 -6.98 -4.10
C VAL A 216 -4.91 -8.28 -4.58
N ASN A 217 -5.27 -8.39 -5.87
CA ASN A 217 -5.80 -9.63 -6.44
C ASN A 217 -4.82 -10.81 -6.27
N ALA A 218 -3.53 -10.61 -6.52
CA ALA A 218 -2.52 -11.67 -6.35
C ALA A 218 -2.40 -12.16 -4.90
N VAL A 219 -2.67 -11.32 -3.91
CA VAL A 219 -2.73 -11.70 -2.50
C VAL A 219 -4.04 -12.45 -2.20
N ILE A 220 -5.18 -11.96 -2.69
CA ILE A 220 -6.49 -12.60 -2.51
C ILE A 220 -6.51 -14.01 -3.11
N GLU A 221 -5.91 -14.22 -4.28
CA GLU A 221 -5.85 -15.53 -4.94
C GLU A 221 -5.14 -16.59 -4.11
N LYS A 222 -4.15 -16.21 -3.29
CA LYS A 222 -3.39 -17.11 -2.42
C LYS A 222 -4.02 -17.33 -1.05
N LYS A 223 -5.07 -16.63 -0.75
CA LYS A 223 -5.79 -16.73 0.51
C LYS A 223 -6.47 -18.10 0.62
N GLU A 224 -6.23 -18.83 1.71
CA GLU A 224 -6.81 -20.15 1.96
C GLU A 224 -8.31 -20.04 2.27
N ASP A 225 -8.67 -19.17 3.22
CA ASP A 225 -10.07 -18.87 3.51
C ASP A 225 -10.57 -17.70 2.67
N LYS A 226 -11.41 -18.00 1.69
CA LYS A 226 -11.99 -17.01 0.77
C LYS A 226 -13.15 -16.21 1.39
N LYS A 227 -13.66 -16.62 2.56
CA LYS A 227 -14.82 -15.99 3.19
C LYS A 227 -14.42 -14.90 4.18
N GLU A 228 -13.24 -15.01 4.77
CA GLU A 228 -12.76 -14.04 5.73
C GLU A 228 -12.18 -12.81 5.02
N LEU A 229 -12.57 -11.62 5.44
CA LEU A 229 -11.96 -10.37 4.97
C LEU A 229 -10.66 -10.11 5.75
N TRP A 230 -9.54 -10.01 5.05
CA TRP A 230 -8.23 -9.75 5.63
C TRP A 230 -7.74 -8.33 5.31
N LEU A 231 -7.85 -7.97 4.05
CA LEU A 231 -7.29 -6.74 3.52
C LEU A 231 -8.24 -5.56 3.67
N THR A 232 -9.51 -5.87 3.92
CA THR A 232 -10.57 -4.89 4.09
C THR A 232 -11.36 -5.16 5.39
N ILE A 233 -11.97 -4.10 5.93
CA ILE A 233 -12.82 -4.19 7.12
C ILE A 233 -14.31 -4.39 6.77
N ASP A 234 -14.71 -4.03 5.57
CA ASP A 234 -16.10 -4.04 5.09
C ASP A 234 -16.23 -4.44 3.61
N GLY A 235 -15.17 -4.97 3.04
CA GLY A 235 -15.08 -5.33 1.63
C GLY A 235 -14.58 -4.19 0.71
N THR A 236 -14.43 -2.97 1.22
CA THR A 236 -13.97 -1.81 0.42
C THR A 236 -12.83 -1.06 1.09
N HIS A 237 -13.00 -0.71 2.37
CA HIS A 237 -12.02 0.07 3.12
C HIS A 237 -10.95 -0.84 3.70
N MET A 238 -9.70 -0.40 3.59
CA MET A 238 -8.56 -1.20 4.01
C MET A 238 -8.58 -1.48 5.51
N SER A 239 -8.21 -2.72 5.87
CA SER A 239 -7.77 -3.09 7.20
C SER A 239 -6.30 -2.66 7.39
N PRO A 240 -5.74 -2.72 8.61
CA PRO A 240 -4.31 -2.48 8.80
C PRO A 240 -3.40 -3.36 7.91
N TYR A 241 -3.78 -4.62 7.64
CA TYR A 241 -3.05 -5.46 6.68
C TYR A 241 -3.14 -4.94 5.25
N GLY A 242 -4.35 -4.50 4.83
CA GLY A 242 -4.55 -3.90 3.53
C GLY A 242 -3.76 -2.60 3.38
N ASP A 243 -3.82 -1.72 4.36
CA ASP A 243 -3.07 -0.46 4.37
C ASP A 243 -1.55 -0.69 4.27
N ILE A 244 -1.00 -1.66 5.04
CA ILE A 244 0.41 -2.06 4.96
C ILE A 244 0.73 -2.62 3.57
N LEU A 245 -0.13 -3.45 2.98
CA LEU A 245 0.06 -3.98 1.63
C LEU A 245 0.09 -2.87 0.57
N LEU A 246 -0.80 -1.87 0.67
CA LEU A 246 -0.80 -0.74 -0.26
C LEU A 246 0.49 0.08 -0.10
N ALA A 247 0.87 0.43 1.13
CA ALA A 247 2.09 1.19 1.40
C ALA A 247 3.35 0.45 0.93
N TYR A 248 3.45 -0.85 1.24
CA TYR A 248 4.51 -1.71 0.73
C TYR A 248 4.61 -1.67 -0.80
N THR A 249 3.48 -1.85 -1.47
CA THR A 249 3.44 -1.91 -2.94
C THR A 249 3.86 -0.57 -3.55
N ILE A 250 3.38 0.54 -2.99
CA ILE A 250 3.73 1.89 -3.45
C ILE A 250 5.24 2.13 -3.30
N LEU A 251 5.78 1.94 -2.10
CA LEU A 251 7.19 2.20 -1.81
C LEU A 251 8.13 1.28 -2.59
N GLN A 252 7.77 0.00 -2.73
CA GLN A 252 8.53 -0.96 -3.52
C GLN A 252 8.59 -0.59 -5.00
N GLN A 253 7.45 -0.24 -5.61
CA GLN A 253 7.40 0.10 -7.03
C GLN A 253 8.02 1.47 -7.33
N LEU A 254 8.15 2.31 -6.32
CA LEU A 254 8.90 3.58 -6.40
C LEU A 254 10.40 3.42 -6.16
N GLY A 255 10.89 2.21 -5.91
CA GLY A 255 12.33 1.93 -5.80
C GLY A 255 12.92 2.03 -4.40
N MET A 256 12.10 2.02 -3.33
CA MET A 256 12.63 2.01 -1.97
C MET A 256 13.53 0.79 -1.73
N ASP A 257 14.66 1.00 -1.06
CA ASP A 257 15.57 -0.09 -0.67
C ASP A 257 14.82 -1.23 0.05
N LYS A 258 15.08 -2.45 -0.39
CA LYS A 258 14.34 -3.64 0.10
C LYS A 258 14.53 -3.84 1.61
N THR A 259 15.74 -3.69 2.13
CA THR A 259 16.04 -3.88 3.55
C THR A 259 15.34 -2.84 4.39
N LEU A 260 15.40 -1.57 3.96
CA LEU A 260 14.72 -0.48 4.64
C LEU A 260 13.21 -0.66 4.64
N LEU A 261 12.63 -1.07 3.51
CA LEU A 261 11.20 -1.35 3.39
C LEU A 261 10.78 -2.49 4.33
N HIS A 262 11.57 -3.57 4.44
CA HIS A 262 11.31 -4.67 5.37
C HIS A 262 11.35 -4.21 6.83
N ASN A 263 12.29 -3.35 7.18
CA ASN A 263 12.35 -2.78 8.54
C ASN A 263 11.12 -1.93 8.86
N CYS A 264 10.64 -1.13 7.90
CA CYS A 264 9.40 -0.38 8.04
C CYS A 264 8.19 -1.29 8.29
N ILE A 265 8.04 -2.35 7.48
CA ILE A 265 6.94 -3.31 7.62
C ILE A 265 6.99 -4.00 8.98
N ALA A 266 8.16 -4.49 9.41
CA ALA A 266 8.31 -5.13 10.71
C ALA A 266 7.86 -4.20 11.85
N LYS A 267 8.20 -2.91 11.76
CA LYS A 267 7.75 -1.89 12.71
C LYS A 267 6.23 -1.69 12.67
N TRP A 268 5.63 -1.55 11.47
CA TRP A 268 4.20 -1.33 11.30
C TRP A 268 3.38 -2.53 11.79
N MET A 269 3.83 -3.75 11.49
CA MET A 269 3.19 -4.98 11.96
C MET A 269 3.26 -5.16 13.48
N ALA A 270 4.29 -4.62 14.12
CA ALA A 270 4.46 -4.67 15.58
C ALA A 270 3.74 -3.55 16.33
N ASP A 271 3.08 -2.61 15.62
CA ASP A 271 2.41 -1.47 16.25
C ASP A 271 1.23 -1.97 17.11
N PRO A 272 1.22 -1.69 18.44
CA PRO A 272 0.20 -2.21 19.36
C PRO A 272 -1.19 -1.59 19.15
N GLU A 273 -1.27 -0.49 18.42
CA GLU A 273 -2.54 0.20 18.11
C GLU A 273 -3.03 -0.14 16.68
N GLY A 274 -2.38 -1.13 16.03
CA GLY A 274 -2.63 -1.46 14.63
C GLY A 274 -4.06 -1.92 14.34
N TRP A 275 -4.68 -2.64 15.28
CA TRP A 275 -6.00 -3.23 15.04
C TRP A 275 -6.94 -3.03 16.23
N THR A 276 -8.11 -2.46 15.97
CA THR A 276 -9.21 -2.39 16.93
C THR A 276 -10.26 -3.45 16.61
N VAL A 277 -10.35 -4.49 17.42
CA VAL A 277 -11.40 -5.50 17.32
C VAL A 277 -12.59 -5.07 18.16
N LYS A 278 -13.75 -4.88 17.55
CA LYS A 278 -15.03 -4.69 18.25
C LYS A 278 -15.72 -6.04 18.39
N ALA A 279 -15.72 -6.60 19.59
CA ALA A 279 -16.45 -7.82 19.90
C ALA A 279 -17.73 -7.49 20.66
N ASN A 280 -18.85 -8.05 20.22
CA ASN A 280 -20.13 -8.02 20.95
C ASN A 280 -20.18 -9.23 21.89
N LEU A 281 -19.75 -9.06 23.12
CA LEU A 281 -19.88 -10.09 24.16
C LEU A 281 -21.27 -9.99 24.76
N LYS A 282 -22.04 -11.09 24.66
CA LYS A 282 -23.34 -11.22 25.34
C LYS A 282 -23.12 -11.97 26.64
N LEU A 283 -23.41 -11.34 27.76
CA LEU A 283 -23.32 -11.91 29.09
C LEU A 283 -24.71 -11.87 29.74
N SER A 284 -25.03 -12.89 30.53
CA SER A 284 -26.17 -12.84 31.43
C SER A 284 -25.90 -11.83 32.57
N VAL A 285 -26.92 -11.45 33.31
CA VAL A 285 -26.78 -10.55 34.47
C VAL A 285 -25.85 -11.16 35.50
N ASP A 286 -25.99 -12.48 35.76
CA ASP A 286 -25.17 -13.19 36.75
C ASP A 286 -23.69 -13.25 36.33
N GLU A 287 -23.41 -13.49 35.05
CA GLU A 287 -22.05 -13.49 34.50
C GLU A 287 -21.40 -12.10 34.59
N MET A 288 -22.17 -11.05 34.33
CA MET A 288 -21.70 -9.68 34.44
C MET A 288 -21.40 -9.32 35.93
N GLU A 289 -22.25 -9.75 36.87
CA GLU A 289 -22.07 -9.54 38.30
C GLU A 289 -20.84 -10.31 38.82
N LEU A 290 -20.67 -11.57 38.38
CA LEU A 290 -19.50 -12.37 38.71
C LEU A 290 -18.22 -11.71 38.17
N LEU A 291 -18.26 -11.18 36.96
CA LEU A 291 -17.13 -10.47 36.37
C LEU A 291 -16.77 -9.23 37.18
N ARG A 292 -17.75 -8.39 37.52
CA ARG A 292 -17.56 -7.18 38.32
C ARG A 292 -16.92 -7.43 39.68
N ARG A 293 -17.35 -8.51 40.37
CA ARG A 293 -16.81 -8.87 41.69
C ARG A 293 -15.36 -9.34 41.63
N ASN A 294 -14.92 -9.85 40.50
CA ASN A 294 -13.57 -10.39 40.30
C ASN A 294 -12.65 -9.46 39.51
N LEU A 295 -13.11 -8.25 39.17
CA LEU A 295 -12.24 -7.26 38.50
C LEU A 295 -11.15 -6.78 39.47
N PRO A 296 -9.89 -6.66 38.99
CA PRO A 296 -8.84 -6.00 39.75
C PRO A 296 -9.23 -4.55 40.07
N ALA A 297 -8.82 -4.07 41.25
CA ALA A 297 -9.10 -2.71 41.66
C ALA A 297 -8.65 -1.68 40.62
N GLY A 298 -9.56 -0.77 40.26
CA GLY A 298 -9.31 0.31 39.29
C GLY A 298 -9.40 -0.07 37.83
N LYS A 299 -9.75 -1.34 37.51
CA LYS A 299 -9.95 -1.76 36.08
C LYS A 299 -11.42 -1.76 35.69
N SER A 300 -11.69 -1.30 34.51
CA SER A 300 -12.98 -1.51 33.82
C SER A 300 -13.07 -2.93 33.23
N VAL A 301 -14.31 -3.38 32.99
CA VAL A 301 -14.56 -4.67 32.29
C VAL A 301 -13.83 -4.75 30.95
N ASN A 302 -13.87 -3.68 30.16
CA ASN A 302 -13.23 -3.64 28.85
C ASN A 302 -11.69 -3.76 28.94
N GLU A 303 -11.05 -3.08 29.88
CA GLU A 303 -9.61 -3.19 30.10
C GLU A 303 -9.21 -4.59 30.55
N TRP A 304 -10.00 -5.21 31.43
CA TRP A 304 -9.72 -6.58 31.85
C TRP A 304 -9.85 -7.58 30.72
N ILE A 305 -10.91 -7.48 29.88
CA ILE A 305 -11.10 -8.34 28.69
C ILE A 305 -9.93 -8.17 27.73
N ASN A 306 -9.53 -6.94 27.43
CA ASN A 306 -8.39 -6.67 26.57
C ASN A 306 -7.10 -7.28 27.11
N ASP A 307 -6.84 -7.18 28.40
CA ASP A 307 -5.66 -7.77 29.04
C ASP A 307 -5.69 -9.29 28.98
N GLN A 308 -6.87 -9.91 29.15
CA GLN A 308 -7.01 -11.36 29.08
C GLN A 308 -6.74 -11.86 27.65
N ILE A 309 -7.34 -11.21 26.63
CA ILE A 309 -7.08 -11.53 25.22
C ILE A 309 -5.59 -11.39 24.89
N ARG A 310 -4.93 -10.33 25.35
CA ARG A 310 -3.48 -10.15 25.13
C ARG A 310 -2.63 -11.23 25.78
N LYS A 311 -3.03 -11.74 26.96
CA LYS A 311 -2.37 -12.89 27.62
C LYS A 311 -2.52 -14.17 26.79
N ASP A 312 -3.72 -14.40 26.27
CA ASP A 312 -4.01 -15.59 25.46
C ASP A 312 -3.26 -15.55 24.13
N ILE A 313 -3.19 -14.39 23.46
CA ILE A 313 -2.37 -14.18 22.24
C ILE A 313 -0.90 -14.50 22.53
N LYS A 314 -0.33 -13.98 23.65
CA LYS A 314 1.05 -14.29 24.04
C LYS A 314 1.29 -15.76 24.35
N ALA A 315 0.26 -16.47 24.83
CA ALA A 315 0.35 -17.93 25.05
C ALA A 315 0.34 -18.71 23.73
N LEU A 316 -0.31 -18.21 22.69
CA LEU A 316 -0.26 -18.79 21.34
C LEU A 316 1.12 -18.64 20.69
N GLU A 317 1.78 -17.47 20.88
CA GLU A 317 3.14 -17.22 20.35
C GLU A 317 4.20 -18.22 20.86
N LYS A 318 3.96 -18.82 22.04
CA LYS A 318 4.88 -19.80 22.65
C LYS A 318 4.66 -21.24 22.16
N LYS A 319 3.57 -21.48 21.42
CA LYS A 319 3.22 -22.83 20.90
C LYS A 319 3.71 -23.04 19.47
N ASP A 320 4.09 -21.95 18.75
CA ASP A 320 4.73 -21.96 17.43
C ASP A 320 6.27 -21.93 17.55
#